data_4a643a7457a785f94514f9487935236d
#
_entry.id   4a643a7457a785f94514f9487935236d
#
_cell.length_a   1.000
_cell.length_b   1.000
_cell.length_c   1.000
_cell.angle_alpha   90.00
_cell.angle_beta   90.00
_cell.angle_gamma   90.00
#
_symmetry.space_group_name_H-M   'P 1'
#
loop_
_entity.id
_entity.type
_entity.pdbx_description
1 polymer ?
#
loop_
_entity_poly.entity_id
_entity_poly.type
_entity_poly.pdbx_seq_one_letter_code
_entity_poly.pdbx_strand_id
1 'polypeptide(L)'
;TLVHDGIERIEIALRTRVGEWIVARGPLAYEAKDLFRPDFDHKSWLTTARRRLKRAEGNNAAIRHYSEKYEGYPFWVLAETLDFADISKLYAGLPINAQHEISHSFGFIIDPLRLKGKHRKNYYSRDPLARWCEQLTVVRNVCAHHGRLFNRNLLPASTVAFRAIDGLESLPEGQSDKLFGALLIMAFMLNSISPGTSWTAKVSGLVQDEYAQLHLRSVTEMGFPHE
;
A
#
# COMPACT_ATOMS: atom_id res chain seq x y z
N THR A 1 17.37 -3.93 -2.25
CA THR A 1 17.22 -4.12 -0.78
C THR A 1 16.53 -2.92 -0.14
N LEU A 2 17.01 -1.66 -0.33
CA LEU A 2 16.48 -0.46 0.35
C LEU A 2 14.97 -0.22 0.08
N VAL A 3 14.53 -0.32 -1.18
CA VAL A 3 13.11 -0.16 -1.55
C VAL A 3 12.28 -1.30 -0.96
N HIS A 4 12.81 -2.53 -0.96
CA HIS A 4 12.12 -3.69 -0.39
C HIS A 4 11.91 -3.53 1.12
N ASP A 5 12.95 -3.12 1.86
CA ASP A 5 12.84 -2.82 3.30
C ASP A 5 11.74 -1.78 3.60
N GLY A 6 11.71 -0.69 2.83
CA GLY A 6 10.66 0.31 3.00
C GLY A 6 9.26 -0.24 2.76
N ILE A 7 9.08 -1.07 1.73
CA ILE A 7 7.78 -1.68 1.41
C ILE A 7 7.36 -2.71 2.46
N GLU A 8 8.26 -3.53 2.97
CA GLU A 8 7.94 -4.50 4.05
C GLU A 8 7.38 -3.79 5.27
N ARG A 9 7.97 -2.66 5.67
CA ARG A 9 7.49 -1.85 6.80
C ARG A 9 6.10 -1.26 6.52
N ILE A 10 5.85 -0.77 5.30
CA ILE A 10 4.54 -0.27 4.86
C ILE A 10 3.51 -1.41 4.83
N GLU A 11 3.89 -2.58 4.33
CA GLU A 11 3.03 -3.78 4.30
C GLU A 11 2.58 -4.16 5.71
N ILE A 12 3.51 -4.22 6.67
CA ILE A 12 3.20 -4.53 8.07
C ILE A 12 2.24 -3.47 8.65
N ALA A 13 2.52 -2.19 8.44
CA ALA A 13 1.68 -1.12 8.96
C ALA A 13 0.27 -1.15 8.34
N LEU A 14 0.13 -1.34 7.03
CA LEU A 14 -1.18 -1.43 6.37
C LEU A 14 -1.95 -2.66 6.87
N ARG A 15 -1.28 -3.81 6.98
CA ARG A 15 -1.86 -5.05 7.53
C ARG A 15 -2.40 -4.84 8.95
N THR A 16 -1.64 -4.15 9.79
CA THR A 16 -2.04 -3.81 11.16
C THR A 16 -3.28 -2.92 11.17
N ARG A 17 -3.28 -1.80 10.43
CA ARG A 17 -4.43 -0.86 10.41
C ARG A 17 -5.71 -1.50 9.85
N VAL A 18 -5.59 -2.27 8.76
CA VAL A 18 -6.72 -3.03 8.20
C VAL A 18 -7.20 -4.07 9.20
N GLY A 19 -6.28 -4.76 9.87
CA GLY A 19 -6.58 -5.76 10.87
C GLY A 19 -7.30 -5.18 12.09
N GLU A 20 -6.83 -4.08 12.65
CA GLU A 20 -7.45 -3.36 13.75
C GLU A 20 -8.90 -2.98 13.41
N TRP A 21 -9.12 -2.43 12.20
CA TRP A 21 -10.44 -2.05 11.74
C TRP A 21 -11.40 -3.24 11.63
N ILE A 22 -10.94 -4.38 11.11
CA ILE A 22 -11.74 -5.61 10.96
C ILE A 22 -12.03 -6.22 12.34
N VAL A 23 -11.00 -6.40 13.16
CA VAL A 23 -11.11 -7.07 14.46
C VAL A 23 -12.00 -6.32 15.43
N ALA A 24 -12.04 -4.99 15.36
CA ALA A 24 -12.98 -4.16 16.13
C ALA A 24 -14.47 -4.51 15.85
N ARG A 25 -14.76 -5.22 14.75
CA ARG A 25 -16.10 -5.70 14.35
C ARG A 25 -16.31 -7.19 14.60
N GLY A 26 -15.28 -7.86 15.03
CA GLY A 26 -15.24 -9.27 15.37
C GLY A 26 -14.08 -10.01 14.72
N PRO A 27 -13.58 -11.07 15.36
CA PRO A 27 -12.40 -11.80 14.87
C PRO A 27 -12.60 -12.43 13.48
N LEU A 28 -13.83 -12.77 13.11
CA LEU A 28 -14.20 -13.35 11.81
C LEU A 28 -14.95 -12.37 10.90
N ALA A 29 -14.98 -11.08 11.22
CA ALA A 29 -15.73 -10.07 10.47
C ALA A 29 -15.31 -9.97 9.00
N TYR A 30 -14.08 -10.35 8.66
CA TYR A 30 -13.61 -10.41 7.27
C TYR A 30 -14.40 -11.39 6.37
N GLU A 31 -15.17 -12.32 6.94
CA GLU A 31 -16.03 -13.25 6.20
C GLU A 31 -17.38 -12.64 5.82
N ALA A 32 -17.81 -11.58 6.49
CA ALA A 32 -19.09 -10.92 6.27
C ALA A 32 -19.02 -9.98 5.05
N LYS A 33 -19.70 -10.36 3.95
CA LYS A 33 -19.70 -9.58 2.70
C LYS A 33 -20.24 -8.16 2.86
N ASP A 34 -21.23 -7.97 3.70
CA ASP A 34 -21.91 -6.71 3.96
C ASP A 34 -21.04 -5.68 4.70
N LEU A 35 -19.92 -6.11 5.27
CA LEU A 35 -18.92 -5.24 5.86
C LEU A 35 -18.13 -4.46 4.79
N PHE A 36 -18.13 -4.90 3.55
CA PHE A 36 -17.33 -4.37 2.46
C PHE A 36 -18.19 -3.60 1.45
N ARG A 37 -17.53 -2.84 0.60
CA ARG A 37 -18.19 -2.10 -0.48
C ARG A 37 -18.95 -3.06 -1.41
N PRO A 38 -20.10 -2.61 -1.98
CA PRO A 38 -20.90 -3.45 -2.88
C PRO A 38 -20.14 -3.92 -4.14
N ASP A 39 -19.19 -3.09 -4.63
CA ASP A 39 -18.38 -3.35 -5.83
C ASP A 39 -17.10 -4.17 -5.54
N PHE A 40 -16.86 -4.54 -4.28
CA PHE A 40 -15.74 -5.42 -3.92
C PHE A 40 -16.06 -6.88 -4.21
N ASP A 41 -15.22 -7.54 -5.00
CA ASP A 41 -15.32 -8.98 -5.22
C ASP A 41 -14.82 -9.77 -4.00
N HIS A 42 -15.60 -9.66 -2.91
CA HIS A 42 -15.33 -10.30 -1.64
C HIS A 42 -15.20 -11.83 -1.77
N LYS A 43 -16.03 -12.45 -2.62
CA LYS A 43 -16.00 -13.91 -2.83
C LYS A 43 -14.66 -14.37 -3.40
N SER A 44 -14.16 -13.69 -4.41
CA SER A 44 -12.86 -14.00 -5.03
C SER A 44 -11.71 -13.77 -4.05
N TRP A 45 -11.76 -12.65 -3.30
CA TRP A 45 -10.78 -12.36 -2.25
C TRP A 45 -10.76 -13.44 -1.17
N LEU A 46 -11.92 -13.81 -0.62
CA LEU A 46 -12.05 -14.83 0.43
C LEU A 46 -11.59 -16.21 -0.05
N THR A 47 -11.88 -16.56 -1.30
CA THR A 47 -11.39 -17.80 -1.93
C THR A 47 -9.85 -17.82 -1.97
N THR A 48 -9.23 -16.69 -2.31
CA THR A 48 -7.77 -16.56 -2.31
C THR A 48 -7.20 -16.68 -0.90
N ALA A 49 -7.80 -16.00 0.07
CA ALA A 49 -7.41 -16.05 1.48
C ALA A 49 -7.46 -17.47 2.04
N ARG A 50 -8.56 -18.19 1.81
CA ARG A 50 -8.73 -19.60 2.24
C ARG A 50 -7.72 -20.53 1.57
N ARG A 51 -7.37 -20.31 0.31
CA ARG A 51 -6.34 -21.08 -0.38
C ARG A 51 -4.95 -20.86 0.24
N ARG A 52 -4.65 -19.63 0.70
CA ARG A 52 -3.40 -19.33 1.40
C ARG A 52 -3.34 -20.00 2.76
N LEU A 53 -4.41 -19.95 3.54
CA LEU A 53 -4.53 -20.70 4.80
C LEU A 53 -4.25 -22.18 4.59
N LYS A 54 -4.95 -22.82 3.66
CA LYS A 54 -4.76 -24.25 3.35
C LYS A 54 -3.32 -24.59 2.98
N ARG A 55 -2.65 -23.72 2.20
CA ARG A 55 -1.22 -23.91 1.84
C ARG A 55 -0.32 -23.82 3.08
N ALA A 56 -0.65 -22.97 4.03
CA ALA A 56 0.17 -22.73 5.22
C ALA A 56 -0.05 -23.75 6.34
N GLU A 57 -1.15 -24.52 6.35
CA GLU A 57 -1.46 -25.55 7.38
C GLU A 57 -0.31 -26.52 7.63
N GLY A 58 0.40 -26.93 6.57
CA GLY A 58 1.53 -27.85 6.68
C GLY A 58 2.75 -27.29 7.41
N ASN A 59 2.97 -25.98 7.35
CA ASN A 59 4.23 -25.36 7.75
C ASN A 59 4.09 -24.28 8.84
N ASN A 60 2.86 -23.90 9.24
CA ASN A 60 2.60 -22.88 10.25
C ASN A 60 1.88 -23.48 11.46
N ALA A 61 2.56 -23.48 12.61
CA ALA A 61 2.06 -24.06 13.84
C ALA A 61 0.80 -23.36 14.38
N ALA A 62 0.70 -22.02 14.23
CA ALA A 62 -0.48 -21.27 14.65
C ALA A 62 -1.70 -21.66 13.82
N ILE A 63 -1.56 -21.75 12.49
CA ILE A 63 -2.67 -22.14 11.60
C ILE A 63 -3.14 -23.55 11.92
N ARG A 64 -2.22 -24.50 12.12
CA ARG A 64 -2.56 -25.88 12.52
C ARG A 64 -3.28 -25.91 13.85
N HIS A 65 -2.83 -25.15 14.84
CA HIS A 65 -3.50 -25.07 16.14
C HIS A 65 -4.95 -24.59 16.00
N TYR A 66 -5.20 -23.57 15.17
CA TYR A 66 -6.55 -23.06 14.93
C TYR A 66 -7.41 -24.05 14.14
N SER A 67 -6.86 -24.76 13.14
CA SER A 67 -7.61 -25.76 12.37
C SER A 67 -8.08 -26.96 13.22
N GLU A 68 -7.30 -27.31 14.25
CA GLU A 68 -7.58 -28.46 15.13
C GLU A 68 -8.54 -28.13 16.30
N LYS A 69 -8.56 -26.88 16.76
CA LYS A 69 -9.21 -26.51 18.02
C LYS A 69 -10.37 -25.53 17.91
N TYR A 70 -10.51 -24.83 16.79
CA TYR A 70 -11.49 -23.75 16.65
C TYR A 70 -12.25 -23.83 15.32
N GLU A 71 -13.49 -23.35 15.34
CA GLU A 71 -14.24 -23.12 14.12
C GLU A 71 -13.84 -21.76 13.53
N GLY A 72 -13.03 -21.79 12.45
CA GLY A 72 -12.58 -20.60 11.74
C GLY A 72 -11.25 -20.00 12.24
N TYR A 73 -10.75 -19.06 11.46
CA TYR A 73 -9.46 -18.41 11.71
C TYR A 73 -9.68 -16.92 12.01
N PRO A 74 -9.35 -16.43 13.21
CA PRO A 74 -9.37 -15.00 13.46
C PRO A 74 -8.52 -14.24 12.43
N PHE A 75 -8.89 -12.99 12.14
CA PHE A 75 -8.21 -12.22 11.10
C PHE A 75 -6.68 -12.12 11.31
N TRP A 76 -6.21 -12.01 12.56
CA TRP A 76 -4.77 -11.96 12.85
C TRP A 76 -4.02 -13.25 12.46
N VAL A 77 -4.68 -14.41 12.52
CA VAL A 77 -4.11 -15.69 12.04
C VAL A 77 -4.13 -15.76 10.52
N LEU A 78 -5.25 -15.38 9.89
CA LEU A 78 -5.34 -15.25 8.44
C LEU A 78 -4.29 -14.28 7.88
N ALA A 79 -4.13 -13.12 8.51
CA ALA A 79 -3.25 -12.05 8.06
C ALA A 79 -1.78 -12.46 7.93
N GLU A 80 -1.32 -13.45 8.72
CA GLU A 80 0.04 -14.00 8.59
C GLU A 80 0.27 -14.70 7.23
N THR A 81 -0.80 -15.16 6.58
CA THR A 81 -0.71 -15.88 5.30
C THR A 81 -0.92 -14.98 4.09
N LEU A 82 -1.43 -13.77 4.30
CA LEU A 82 -1.73 -12.82 3.24
C LEU A 82 -0.46 -12.07 2.82
N ASP A 83 -0.32 -11.85 1.52
CA ASP A 83 0.71 -10.94 1.00
C ASP A 83 0.19 -9.50 0.86
N PHE A 84 1.10 -8.59 0.47
CA PHE A 84 0.75 -7.18 0.31
C PHE A 84 -0.38 -6.95 -0.71
N ALA A 85 -0.45 -7.77 -1.77
CA ALA A 85 -1.52 -7.65 -2.76
C ALA A 85 -2.89 -7.99 -2.16
N ASP A 86 -2.97 -8.99 -1.30
CA ASP A 86 -4.22 -9.39 -0.64
C ASP A 86 -4.68 -8.32 0.34
N ILE A 87 -3.75 -7.75 1.13
CA ILE A 87 -4.03 -6.66 2.08
C ILE A 87 -4.43 -5.38 1.33
N SER A 88 -3.74 -5.03 0.25
CA SER A 88 -4.07 -3.87 -0.60
C SER A 88 -5.49 -3.98 -1.20
N LYS A 89 -5.86 -5.17 -1.69
CA LYS A 89 -7.22 -5.43 -2.19
C LYS A 89 -8.26 -5.35 -1.08
N LEU A 90 -7.95 -5.88 0.09
CA LEU A 90 -8.85 -5.84 1.24
C LEU A 90 -9.09 -4.39 1.69
N TYR A 91 -8.03 -3.57 1.80
CA TYR A 91 -8.11 -2.15 2.07
C TYR A 91 -9.01 -1.42 1.04
N ALA A 92 -8.79 -1.65 -0.25
CA ALA A 92 -9.61 -1.07 -1.32
C ALA A 92 -11.08 -1.54 -1.28
N GLY A 93 -11.35 -2.69 -0.69
CA GLY A 93 -12.69 -3.26 -0.48
C GLY A 93 -13.43 -2.70 0.74
N LEU A 94 -12.76 -2.04 1.68
CA LEU A 94 -13.39 -1.45 2.86
C LEU A 94 -14.34 -0.31 2.48
N PRO A 95 -15.33 0.03 3.31
CA PRO A 95 -16.13 1.24 3.16
C PRO A 95 -15.27 2.50 3.10
N ILE A 96 -15.72 3.53 2.39
CA ILE A 96 -14.93 4.74 2.13
C ILE A 96 -14.46 5.46 3.40
N ASN A 97 -15.30 5.51 4.43
CA ASN A 97 -14.94 6.09 5.72
C ASN A 97 -13.78 5.33 6.39
N ALA A 98 -13.76 4.00 6.29
CA ALA A 98 -12.67 3.17 6.81
C ALA A 98 -11.38 3.37 5.98
N GLN A 99 -11.51 3.48 4.65
CA GLN A 99 -10.36 3.78 3.80
C GLN A 99 -9.74 5.14 4.20
N HIS A 100 -10.56 6.19 4.41
CA HIS A 100 -10.09 7.50 4.85
C HIS A 100 -9.47 7.45 6.25
N GLU A 101 -10.08 6.76 7.21
CA GLU A 101 -9.53 6.59 8.56
C GLU A 101 -8.11 5.98 8.52
N ILE A 102 -7.94 4.90 7.76
CA ILE A 102 -6.65 4.25 7.57
C ILE A 102 -5.67 5.17 6.84
N SER A 103 -6.09 5.84 5.78
CA SER A 103 -5.29 6.80 5.01
C SER A 103 -4.79 7.96 5.89
N HIS A 104 -5.67 8.51 6.73
CA HIS A 104 -5.30 9.55 7.71
C HIS A 104 -4.26 9.07 8.72
N SER A 105 -4.32 7.80 9.15
CA SER A 105 -3.31 7.23 10.05
C SER A 105 -1.91 7.16 9.45
N PHE A 106 -1.79 7.27 8.13
CA PHE A 106 -0.53 7.43 7.39
C PHE A 106 -0.19 8.89 7.06
N GLY A 107 -0.97 9.85 7.57
CA GLY A 107 -0.75 11.28 7.34
C GLY A 107 -1.42 11.85 6.08
N PHE A 108 -2.14 11.05 5.28
CA PHE A 108 -2.82 11.54 4.08
C PHE A 108 -4.13 12.26 4.43
N ILE A 109 -4.00 13.45 5.00
CA ILE A 109 -5.14 14.28 5.38
C ILE A 109 -5.48 15.20 4.22
N ILE A 110 -6.57 14.89 3.51
CA ILE A 110 -7.01 15.61 2.32
C ILE A 110 -8.22 16.48 2.67
N ASP A 111 -8.15 17.79 2.37
CA ASP A 111 -9.32 18.65 2.37
C ASP A 111 -10.13 18.48 1.06
N PRO A 112 -11.31 17.81 1.10
CA PRO A 112 -12.06 17.57 -0.12
C PRO A 112 -12.61 18.86 -0.76
N LEU A 113 -12.65 19.98 -0.03
CA LEU A 113 -13.09 21.27 -0.58
C LEU A 113 -12.07 21.84 -1.57
N ARG A 114 -10.80 21.48 -1.45
CA ARG A 114 -9.74 21.84 -2.41
C ARG A 114 -9.83 21.03 -3.71
N LEU A 115 -10.52 19.90 -3.70
CA LEU A 115 -10.71 19.07 -4.90
C LEU A 115 -11.88 19.58 -5.74
N LYS A 116 -11.73 19.57 -7.08
CA LYS A 116 -12.76 20.07 -8.02
C LYS A 116 -13.34 18.93 -8.86
N GLY A 117 -14.61 19.08 -9.25
CA GLY A 117 -15.27 18.23 -10.23
C GLY A 117 -15.15 16.73 -9.95
N LYS A 118 -14.68 15.97 -10.93
CA LYS A 118 -14.51 14.51 -10.83
C LYS A 118 -13.57 14.06 -9.72
N HIS A 119 -12.55 14.86 -9.37
CA HIS A 119 -11.58 14.48 -8.35
C HIS A 119 -12.21 14.45 -6.96
N ARG A 120 -13.09 15.42 -6.64
CA ARG A 120 -13.88 15.39 -5.40
C ARG A 120 -14.83 14.20 -5.37
N LYS A 121 -15.54 13.92 -6.48
CA LYS A 121 -16.44 12.76 -6.58
C LYS A 121 -15.67 11.45 -6.37
N ASN A 122 -14.50 11.31 -6.99
CA ASN A 122 -13.66 10.14 -6.85
C ASN A 122 -13.19 9.94 -5.41
N TYR A 123 -12.77 11.01 -4.72
CA TYR A 123 -12.37 10.96 -3.31
C TYR A 123 -13.46 10.38 -2.41
N TYR A 124 -14.73 10.79 -2.60
CA TYR A 124 -15.86 10.24 -1.84
C TYR A 124 -16.26 8.82 -2.26
N SER A 125 -15.75 8.31 -3.38
CA SER A 125 -16.04 6.95 -3.83
C SER A 125 -14.94 5.96 -3.50
N ARG A 126 -13.68 6.38 -3.49
CA ARG A 126 -12.49 5.56 -3.18
C ARG A 126 -11.36 6.44 -2.70
N ASP A 127 -10.72 6.05 -1.61
CA ASP A 127 -9.52 6.75 -1.14
C ASP A 127 -8.37 6.64 -2.16
N PRO A 128 -7.68 7.75 -2.46
CA PRO A 128 -6.56 7.75 -3.39
C PRO A 128 -5.44 6.76 -3.02
N LEU A 129 -5.19 6.54 -1.72
CA LEU A 129 -4.16 5.61 -1.22
C LEU A 129 -4.39 4.17 -1.71
N ALA A 130 -5.64 3.77 -1.96
CA ALA A 130 -5.94 2.42 -2.45
C ALA A 130 -5.23 2.12 -3.77
N ARG A 131 -5.19 3.08 -4.70
CA ARG A 131 -4.47 2.92 -5.97
C ARG A 131 -2.95 2.96 -5.80
N TRP A 132 -2.45 3.76 -4.87
CA TRP A 132 -1.03 3.78 -4.54
C TRP A 132 -0.57 2.47 -3.89
N CYS A 133 -1.36 1.89 -2.98
CA CYS A 133 -1.07 0.56 -2.43
C CYS A 133 -1.00 -0.52 -3.52
N GLU A 134 -1.89 -0.46 -4.52
CA GLU A 134 -1.85 -1.35 -5.67
C GLU A 134 -0.56 -1.15 -6.50
N GLN A 135 -0.14 0.10 -6.74
CA GLN A 135 1.14 0.40 -7.41
C GLN A 135 2.33 -0.14 -6.60
N LEU A 136 2.34 0.09 -5.28
CA LEU A 136 3.41 -0.40 -4.39
C LEU A 136 3.48 -1.93 -4.36
N THR A 137 2.36 -2.63 -4.55
CA THR A 137 2.36 -4.08 -4.73
C THR A 137 3.18 -4.52 -5.94
N VAL A 138 3.09 -3.78 -7.05
CA VAL A 138 3.90 -4.05 -8.25
C VAL A 138 5.38 -3.81 -7.95
N VAL A 139 5.71 -2.70 -7.28
CA VAL A 139 7.11 -2.39 -6.88
C VAL A 139 7.65 -3.49 -5.97
N ARG A 140 6.87 -3.91 -4.97
CA ARG A 140 7.24 -5.02 -4.06
C ARG A 140 7.54 -6.31 -4.82
N ASN A 141 6.69 -6.68 -5.76
CA ASN A 141 6.87 -7.90 -6.53
C ASN A 141 8.11 -7.83 -7.42
N VAL A 142 8.39 -6.68 -8.03
CA VAL A 142 9.65 -6.47 -8.79
C VAL A 142 10.86 -6.67 -7.88
N CYS A 143 10.85 -6.09 -6.68
CA CYS A 143 11.94 -6.23 -5.71
C CYS A 143 12.10 -7.69 -5.24
N ALA A 144 11.00 -8.36 -4.89
CA ALA A 144 11.00 -9.75 -4.41
C ALA A 144 11.54 -10.75 -5.45
N HIS A 145 11.38 -10.43 -6.74
CA HIS A 145 11.93 -11.22 -7.84
C HIS A 145 13.26 -10.68 -8.37
N HIS A 146 13.96 -9.84 -7.60
CA HIS A 146 15.23 -9.22 -7.99
C HIS A 146 15.19 -8.49 -9.32
N GLY A 147 13.99 -8.00 -9.70
CA GLY A 147 13.78 -7.28 -10.95
C GLY A 147 14.30 -5.83 -10.89
N ARG A 148 14.63 -5.30 -12.06
CA ARG A 148 15.08 -3.92 -12.22
C ARG A 148 13.90 -2.95 -12.06
N LEU A 149 14.03 -1.96 -11.15
CA LEU A 149 13.07 -0.86 -10.97
C LEU A 149 13.35 0.33 -11.90
N PHE A 150 14.62 0.54 -12.26
CA PHE A 150 15.03 1.65 -13.12
C PHE A 150 14.28 1.64 -14.46
N ASN A 151 13.80 2.82 -14.89
CA ASN A 151 13.10 3.05 -16.16
C ASN A 151 11.92 2.06 -16.40
N ARG A 152 11.22 1.69 -15.33
CA ARG A 152 10.03 0.83 -15.41
C ARG A 152 8.77 1.67 -15.31
N ASN A 153 7.80 1.40 -16.17
CA ASN A 153 6.45 1.93 -16.00
C ASN A 153 5.72 1.10 -14.95
N LEU A 154 5.10 1.79 -14.01
CA LEU A 154 4.27 1.23 -12.94
C LEU A 154 2.79 1.41 -13.27
N LEU A 155 1.92 0.88 -12.43
CA LEU A 155 0.49 1.17 -12.52
C LEU A 155 0.23 2.66 -12.25
N PRO A 156 -0.42 3.41 -13.16
CA PRO A 156 -0.68 4.82 -12.94
C PRO A 156 -1.53 5.07 -11.69
N ALA A 157 -1.11 5.98 -10.83
CA ALA A 157 -1.85 6.44 -9.66
C ALA A 157 -2.05 7.95 -9.71
N SER A 158 -3.26 8.42 -9.41
CA SER A 158 -3.58 9.86 -9.42
C SER A 158 -2.82 10.59 -8.32
N THR A 159 -2.24 11.73 -8.67
CA THR A 159 -1.50 12.61 -7.78
C THR A 159 -2.32 13.80 -7.29
N VAL A 160 -3.46 14.08 -7.95
CA VAL A 160 -4.22 15.31 -7.79
C VAL A 160 -4.62 15.60 -6.34
N ALA A 161 -5.07 14.58 -5.62
CA ALA A 161 -5.48 14.74 -4.23
C ALA A 161 -4.25 14.89 -3.29
N PHE A 162 -3.16 14.21 -3.60
CA PHE A 162 -1.98 14.17 -2.74
C PHE A 162 -1.07 15.39 -2.90
N ARG A 163 -1.03 16.01 -4.09
CA ARG A 163 -0.25 17.23 -4.31
C ARG A 163 -0.67 18.43 -3.44
N ALA A 164 -1.85 18.37 -2.84
CA ALA A 164 -2.31 19.39 -1.89
C ALA A 164 -1.83 19.15 -0.44
N ILE A 165 -1.07 18.07 -0.20
CA ILE A 165 -0.51 17.71 1.11
C ILE A 165 0.93 18.20 1.16
N ASP A 166 1.28 18.88 2.25
CA ASP A 166 2.64 19.39 2.47
C ASP A 166 3.67 18.25 2.40
N GLY A 167 4.72 18.44 1.59
CA GLY A 167 5.75 17.43 1.33
C GLY A 167 5.46 16.49 0.14
N LEU A 168 4.29 16.62 -0.52
CA LEU A 168 3.94 15.84 -1.71
C LEU A 168 3.72 16.70 -2.97
N GLU A 169 4.07 18.00 -2.93
CA GLU A 169 3.88 18.94 -4.02
C GLU A 169 4.70 18.58 -5.27
N SER A 170 5.86 17.93 -5.07
CA SER A 170 6.76 17.48 -6.14
C SER A 170 6.27 16.25 -6.91
N LEU A 171 5.15 15.62 -6.49
CA LEU A 171 4.49 14.60 -7.31
C LEU A 171 4.16 15.16 -8.70
N PRO A 172 4.31 14.37 -9.78
CA PRO A 172 3.98 14.84 -11.13
C PRO A 172 2.50 15.23 -11.25
N GLU A 173 2.17 16.10 -12.21
CA GLU A 173 0.79 16.51 -12.44
C GLU A 173 -0.07 15.37 -12.98
N GLY A 174 -1.30 15.29 -12.49
CA GLY A 174 -2.33 14.36 -12.95
C GLY A 174 -2.15 12.93 -12.43
N GLN A 175 -1.06 12.27 -12.78
CA GLN A 175 -0.78 10.89 -12.36
C GLN A 175 0.72 10.58 -12.33
N SER A 176 1.09 9.55 -11.58
CA SER A 176 2.44 9.02 -11.51
C SER A 176 2.45 7.54 -11.88
N ASP A 177 3.30 7.18 -12.82
CA ASP A 177 3.57 5.81 -13.28
C ASP A 177 5.06 5.46 -13.24
N LYS A 178 5.88 6.32 -12.62
CA LYS A 178 7.33 6.17 -12.48
C LYS A 178 7.75 5.95 -11.03
N LEU A 179 8.98 5.49 -10.87
CA LEU A 179 9.53 5.12 -9.56
C LEU A 179 9.58 6.30 -8.57
N PHE A 180 9.87 7.51 -9.03
CA PHE A 180 9.94 8.70 -8.16
C PHE A 180 8.67 8.89 -7.32
N GLY A 181 7.49 8.85 -7.94
CA GLY A 181 6.23 9.00 -7.18
C GLY A 181 6.03 7.89 -6.16
N ALA A 182 6.37 6.65 -6.50
CA ALA A 182 6.31 5.53 -5.55
C ALA A 182 7.27 5.76 -4.36
N LEU A 183 8.51 6.20 -4.60
CA LEU A 183 9.47 6.50 -3.55
C LEU A 183 9.00 7.66 -2.65
N LEU A 184 8.40 8.70 -3.23
CA LEU A 184 7.89 9.85 -2.48
C LEU A 184 6.72 9.44 -1.56
N ILE A 185 5.78 8.64 -2.07
CA ILE A 185 4.69 8.11 -1.25
C ILE A 185 5.22 7.19 -0.15
N MET A 186 6.19 6.33 -0.46
CA MET A 186 6.85 5.48 0.54
C MET A 186 7.52 6.31 1.63
N ALA A 187 8.28 7.35 1.26
CA ALA A 187 8.93 8.25 2.20
C ALA A 187 7.92 8.91 3.14
N PHE A 188 6.81 9.41 2.57
CA PHE A 188 5.73 10.03 3.34
C PHE A 188 5.11 9.05 4.36
N MET A 189 4.75 7.84 3.91
CA MET A 189 4.21 6.80 4.79
C MET A 189 5.22 6.39 5.87
N LEU A 190 6.49 6.18 5.50
CA LEU A 190 7.53 5.75 6.42
C LEU A 190 7.81 6.80 7.50
N ASN A 191 7.77 8.08 7.18
CA ASN A 191 7.90 9.15 8.15
C ASN A 191 6.75 9.15 9.17
N SER A 192 5.53 8.81 8.72
CA SER A 192 4.36 8.72 9.59
C SER A 192 4.41 7.50 10.53
N ILE A 193 4.74 6.31 9.99
CA ILE A 193 4.74 5.06 10.77
C ILE A 193 6.01 4.85 11.60
N SER A 194 7.09 5.54 11.27
CA SER A 194 8.40 5.42 11.94
C SER A 194 9.11 6.78 11.96
N PRO A 195 8.64 7.71 12.80
CA PRO A 195 9.24 9.03 12.93
C PRO A 195 10.75 8.94 13.19
N GLY A 196 11.53 9.76 12.49
CA GLY A 196 12.99 9.75 12.59
C GLY A 196 13.68 8.65 11.76
N THR A 197 12.96 7.96 10.89
CA THR A 197 13.56 6.99 9.96
C THR A 197 14.59 7.64 9.07
N SER A 198 15.74 6.99 8.87
CA SER A 198 16.79 7.42 7.93
C SER A 198 16.54 6.94 6.49
N TRP A 199 15.41 6.30 6.23
CA TRP A 199 15.15 5.66 4.92
C TRP A 199 15.17 6.67 3.78
N THR A 200 14.50 7.82 3.95
CA THR A 200 14.45 8.88 2.94
C THR A 200 15.86 9.40 2.62
N ALA A 201 16.67 9.69 3.65
CA ALA A 201 18.06 10.14 3.47
C ALA A 201 18.91 9.12 2.72
N LYS A 202 18.76 7.82 3.03
CA LYS A 202 19.47 6.74 2.32
C LYS A 202 19.06 6.64 0.85
N VAL A 203 17.78 6.79 0.54
CA VAL A 203 17.30 6.80 -0.86
C VAL A 203 17.83 8.03 -1.61
N SER A 204 17.75 9.20 -0.99
CA SER A 204 18.28 10.44 -1.60
C SER A 204 19.78 10.32 -1.87
N GLY A 205 20.58 9.86 -0.90
CA GLY A 205 22.02 9.65 -1.09
C GLY A 205 22.32 8.67 -2.23
N LEU A 206 21.60 7.54 -2.29
CA LEU A 206 21.78 6.57 -3.38
C LEU A 206 21.48 7.19 -4.75
N VAL A 207 20.46 8.05 -4.85
CA VAL A 207 20.07 8.67 -6.13
C VAL A 207 21.02 9.81 -6.50
N GLN A 208 21.35 10.69 -5.55
CA GLN A 208 22.12 11.91 -5.80
C GLN A 208 23.62 11.65 -5.82
N ASP A 209 24.13 10.84 -4.89
CA ASP A 209 25.58 10.66 -4.70
C ASP A 209 26.14 9.51 -5.53
N GLU A 210 25.37 8.43 -5.73
CA GLU A 210 25.86 7.24 -6.43
C GLU A 210 25.34 7.18 -7.87
N TYR A 211 23.99 7.26 -8.05
CA TYR A 211 23.38 7.04 -9.36
C TYR A 211 23.63 8.23 -10.31
N ALA A 212 23.45 9.46 -9.86
CA ALA A 212 23.64 10.65 -10.70
C ALA A 212 25.07 10.79 -11.22
N GLN A 213 26.06 10.28 -10.48
CA GLN A 213 27.48 10.31 -10.88
C GLN A 213 27.82 9.30 -11.99
N LEU A 214 26.98 8.33 -12.28
CA LEU A 214 27.27 7.34 -13.32
C LEU A 214 27.26 7.89 -14.74
N HIS A 215 26.67 9.09 -14.98
CA HIS A 215 26.58 9.79 -16.27
C HIS A 215 26.05 8.97 -17.46
N LEU A 216 25.65 7.71 -17.24
CA LEU A 216 25.18 6.80 -18.29
C LEU A 216 23.70 6.97 -18.60
N ARG A 217 22.92 7.36 -17.58
CA ARG A 217 21.46 7.46 -17.65
C ARG A 217 20.98 8.58 -16.72
N SER A 218 19.88 9.25 -17.11
CA SER A 218 19.31 10.32 -16.31
C SER A 218 18.35 9.79 -15.23
N VAL A 219 18.37 10.41 -14.07
CA VAL A 219 17.39 10.17 -12.99
C VAL A 219 15.96 10.52 -13.44
N THR A 220 15.82 11.42 -14.42
CA THR A 220 14.52 11.79 -15.00
C THR A 220 13.79 10.61 -15.67
N GLU A 221 14.52 9.58 -16.11
CA GLU A 221 13.94 8.33 -16.62
C GLU A 221 13.16 7.55 -15.55
N MET A 222 13.46 7.78 -14.27
CA MET A 222 12.71 7.28 -13.11
C MET A 222 11.59 8.24 -12.66
N GLY A 223 11.41 9.38 -13.35
CA GLY A 223 10.39 10.38 -13.04
C GLY A 223 10.81 11.44 -12.03
N PHE A 224 12.10 11.54 -11.68
CA PHE A 224 12.60 12.66 -10.89
C PHE A 224 12.47 13.97 -11.67
N PRO A 225 12.13 15.09 -11.02
CA PRO A 225 12.06 16.39 -11.67
C PRO A 225 13.44 16.78 -12.24
N HIS A 226 13.45 17.61 -13.28
CA HIS A 226 14.66 18.27 -13.74
C HIS A 226 15.09 19.26 -12.66
N GLU A 227 16.40 19.39 -12.41
CA GLU A 227 16.98 20.45 -11.60
C GLU A 227 16.77 21.82 -12.25
#